data_c87978bfdee68dfab69f185c93c32cf0
#
_entry.id   c87978bfdee68dfab69f185c93c32cf0
#
_cell.length_a   1.000
_cell.length_b   1.000
_cell.length_c   1.000
_cell.angle_alpha   90.00
_cell.angle_beta   90.00
_cell.angle_gamma   90.00
#
_symmetry.space_group_name_H-M   'P 1'
#
loop_
_entity.id
_entity.type
_entity.pdbx_description
1 polymer ?
#
loop_
_entity_poly.entity_id
_entity_poly.type
_entity_poly.pdbx_seq_one_letter_code
_entity_poly.pdbx_strand_id
1 'polypeptide(L)'
;MNPIARSMPYQEGYIGGCTTNEIFRNNNSGLCYYRSPSDSLAILDEDGKVHTFIVFDFLDKAISQKAKTDYLAFRRSKPSADYLRLVNSPIVVSDSTWIGLIEDGNSQYTIIFNPFNNKCGCRKFTKSSSVYDIIEPMSSDGKGTIVSLISQELENMCRDYEALPDTIRNALNDGNRILLVNKFHF
;
A
#
# COMPACT_ATOMS: atom_id res chain seq x y z
N MET A 1 -27.48 16.55 -3.88
CA MET A 1 -26.15 16.69 -4.51
C MET A 1 -26.06 15.65 -5.62
N ASN A 2 -25.88 16.04 -6.86
CA ASN A 2 -25.72 15.07 -7.95
C ASN A 2 -24.24 14.64 -8.01
N PRO A 3 -23.93 13.36 -8.12
CA PRO A 3 -22.57 12.92 -8.25
C PRO A 3 -21.95 13.44 -9.56
N ILE A 4 -20.73 13.98 -9.48
CA ILE A 4 -20.01 14.52 -10.64
C ILE A 4 -19.51 13.37 -11.52
N ALA A 5 -19.10 12.26 -10.90
CA ALA A 5 -18.68 11.07 -11.60
C ALA A 5 -18.98 9.80 -10.76
N ARG A 6 -19.11 8.68 -11.45
CA ARG A 6 -19.18 7.35 -10.82
C ARG A 6 -18.08 6.49 -11.39
N SER A 7 -17.17 6.07 -10.54
CA SER A 7 -16.13 5.12 -10.86
C SER A 7 -16.08 4.04 -9.78
N MET A 8 -15.79 2.80 -10.13
CA MET A 8 -15.72 1.68 -9.20
C MET A 8 -17.00 1.56 -8.36
N PRO A 9 -18.15 1.21 -8.94
CA PRO A 9 -19.45 1.24 -8.26
C PRO A 9 -19.42 0.37 -7.00
N TYR A 10 -19.98 0.90 -5.93
CA TYR A 10 -20.17 0.16 -4.69
C TYR A 10 -21.24 -0.91 -4.89
N GLN A 11 -20.96 -2.12 -4.47
CA GLN A 11 -21.96 -3.17 -4.33
C GLN A 11 -22.28 -3.40 -2.86
N GLU A 12 -23.52 -3.72 -2.54
CA GLU A 12 -24.03 -3.81 -1.16
C GLU A 12 -23.18 -4.69 -0.22
N GLY A 13 -22.57 -5.76 -0.71
CA GLY A 13 -21.72 -6.67 0.08
C GLY A 13 -20.39 -6.07 0.57
N TYR A 14 -20.03 -4.88 0.13
CA TYR A 14 -18.75 -4.25 0.50
C TYR A 14 -18.81 -3.33 1.72
N ILE A 15 -19.99 -2.94 2.17
CA ILE A 15 -20.17 -1.91 3.21
C ILE A 15 -19.55 -2.31 4.55
N GLY A 16 -19.45 -3.58 4.87
CA GLY A 16 -18.91 -4.06 6.16
C GLY A 16 -17.43 -4.45 6.16
N GLY A 17 -16.73 -4.34 5.03
CA GLY A 17 -15.35 -4.84 4.89
C GLY A 17 -14.28 -3.78 4.62
N CYS A 18 -14.68 -2.55 4.39
CA CYS A 18 -13.74 -1.47 4.10
C CYS A 18 -13.30 -0.78 5.39
N THR A 19 -12.35 -1.39 6.08
CA THR A 19 -11.65 -0.76 7.22
C THR A 19 -10.36 -0.08 6.78
N THR A 20 -10.27 0.39 5.58
CA THR A 20 -9.05 1.04 5.12
C THR A 20 -9.11 2.52 5.42
N ASN A 21 -8.21 2.95 6.25
CA ASN A 21 -8.09 4.31 6.73
C ASN A 21 -7.73 5.33 5.64
N GLU A 22 -7.38 4.89 4.43
CA GLU A 22 -6.90 5.79 3.39
C GLU A 22 -7.35 5.38 1.99
N ILE A 23 -8.60 5.67 1.69
CA ILE A 23 -9.13 5.48 0.33
C ILE A 23 -8.58 6.54 -0.63
N PHE A 24 -8.32 7.74 -0.13
CA PHE A 24 -7.79 8.86 -0.90
C PHE A 24 -6.46 9.32 -0.35
N ARG A 25 -5.50 9.51 -1.24
CA ARG A 25 -4.21 10.12 -0.92
C ARG A 25 -3.89 11.20 -1.93
N ASN A 26 -3.58 12.38 -1.42
CA ASN A 26 -3.08 13.46 -2.27
C ASN A 26 -1.62 13.17 -2.63
N ASN A 27 -1.36 13.13 -3.91
CA ASN A 27 -0.03 13.01 -4.50
C ASN A 27 0.22 14.22 -5.39
N ASN A 28 1.49 14.53 -5.66
CA ASN A 28 1.83 15.64 -6.57
C ASN A 28 1.24 15.47 -7.98
N SER A 29 0.83 14.25 -8.33
CA SER A 29 0.24 13.89 -9.64
C SER A 29 -1.29 13.85 -9.62
N GLY A 30 -1.93 14.28 -8.56
CA GLY A 30 -3.38 14.24 -8.38
C GLY A 30 -3.84 13.44 -7.17
N LEU A 31 -5.14 13.26 -7.04
CA LEU A 31 -5.73 12.50 -5.96
C LEU A 31 -5.78 11.02 -6.31
N CYS A 32 -4.99 10.22 -5.62
CA CYS A 32 -5.00 8.78 -5.80
C CYS A 32 -6.13 8.14 -5.00
N TYR A 33 -6.98 7.39 -5.68
CA TYR A 33 -8.08 6.63 -5.08
C TYR A 33 -7.80 5.14 -5.16
N TYR A 34 -7.85 4.48 -4.02
CA TYR A 34 -7.73 3.04 -3.88
C TYR A 34 -8.91 2.49 -3.09
N ARG A 35 -9.37 1.31 -3.46
CA ARG A 35 -10.42 0.59 -2.74
C ARG A 35 -10.03 -0.87 -2.56
N SER A 36 -9.99 -1.33 -1.31
CA SER A 36 -9.81 -2.75 -1.00
C SER A 36 -11.11 -3.54 -1.26
N PRO A 37 -11.07 -4.76 -1.80
CA PRO A 37 -9.89 -5.45 -2.28
C PRO A 37 -9.70 -5.18 -3.77
N SER A 38 -8.82 -4.31 -4.12
CA SER A 38 -8.55 -4.01 -5.52
C SER A 38 -7.11 -4.34 -5.86
N ASP A 39 -6.93 -4.70 -7.11
CA ASP A 39 -5.66 -4.76 -7.80
C ASP A 39 -5.40 -3.50 -8.62
N SER A 40 -6.24 -2.47 -8.43
CA SER A 40 -6.19 -1.27 -9.23
C SER A 40 -6.37 -0.02 -8.37
N LEU A 41 -5.85 1.08 -8.86
CA LEU A 41 -6.04 2.41 -8.31
C LEU A 41 -6.38 3.39 -9.43
N ALA A 42 -7.13 4.43 -9.09
CA ALA A 42 -7.47 5.52 -9.98
C ALA A 42 -6.75 6.79 -9.55
N ILE A 43 -6.27 7.54 -10.51
CA ILE A 43 -5.78 8.90 -10.31
C ILE A 43 -6.85 9.85 -10.81
N LEU A 44 -7.30 10.74 -9.94
CA LEU A 44 -8.31 11.73 -10.23
C LEU A 44 -7.63 13.08 -10.51
N ASP A 45 -8.16 13.79 -11.48
CA ASP A 45 -7.80 15.18 -11.75
C ASP A 45 -8.45 16.14 -10.74
N GLU A 46 -8.19 17.43 -10.91
CA GLU A 46 -8.75 18.50 -10.06
C GLU A 46 -10.28 18.59 -10.14
N ASP A 47 -10.87 18.14 -11.23
CA ASP A 47 -12.32 18.06 -11.42
C ASP A 47 -12.94 16.80 -10.80
N GLY A 48 -12.14 15.90 -10.21
CA GLY A 48 -12.56 14.62 -9.65
C GLY A 48 -12.87 13.56 -10.71
N LYS A 49 -12.41 13.74 -11.94
CA LYS A 49 -12.53 12.73 -12.99
C LYS A 49 -11.34 11.78 -12.96
N VAL A 50 -11.58 10.53 -13.33
CA VAL A 50 -10.49 9.57 -13.48
C VAL A 50 -9.63 9.96 -14.67
N HIS A 51 -8.40 10.36 -14.39
CA HIS A 51 -7.39 10.68 -15.39
C HIS A 51 -6.61 9.44 -15.82
N THR A 52 -6.24 8.60 -14.84
CA THR A 52 -5.42 7.40 -15.09
C THR A 52 -5.92 6.25 -14.24
N PHE A 53 -5.88 5.06 -14.82
CA PHE A 53 -6.18 3.81 -14.14
C PHE A 53 -4.93 2.93 -14.17
N ILE A 54 -4.45 2.53 -12.99
CA ILE A 54 -3.30 1.62 -12.87
C ILE A 54 -3.82 0.28 -12.37
N VAL A 55 -3.51 -0.79 -13.10
CA VAL A 55 -3.89 -2.15 -12.74
C VAL A 55 -2.63 -2.96 -12.48
N PHE A 56 -2.58 -3.61 -11.33
CA PHE A 56 -1.53 -4.57 -10.99
C PHE A 56 -1.97 -5.96 -11.43
N ASP A 57 -1.23 -6.54 -12.36
CA ASP A 57 -1.44 -7.91 -12.77
C ASP A 57 -0.77 -8.87 -11.79
N PHE A 58 -1.55 -9.42 -10.87
CA PHE A 58 -1.10 -10.41 -9.90
C PHE A 58 -1.16 -11.86 -10.42
N LEU A 59 -1.37 -12.03 -11.73
CA LEU A 59 -1.43 -13.33 -12.39
C LEU A 59 -2.42 -14.28 -11.70
N ASP A 60 -1.97 -15.49 -11.38
CA ASP A 60 -2.76 -16.54 -10.70
C ASP A 60 -3.18 -16.16 -9.28
N LYS A 61 -2.51 -15.19 -8.67
CA LYS A 61 -2.86 -14.64 -7.36
C LYS A 61 -3.82 -13.45 -7.41
N ALA A 62 -4.28 -13.06 -8.58
CA ALA A 62 -5.27 -12.00 -8.69
C ALA A 62 -6.63 -12.41 -8.11
N ILE A 63 -7.32 -11.47 -7.48
CA ILE A 63 -8.72 -11.68 -7.08
C ILE A 63 -9.58 -11.61 -8.34
N SER A 64 -10.33 -12.68 -8.60
CA SER A 64 -11.20 -12.74 -9.78
C SER A 64 -12.28 -11.65 -9.75
N GLN A 65 -12.74 -11.21 -10.91
CA GLN A 65 -13.78 -10.19 -11.00
C GLN A 65 -15.07 -10.65 -10.31
N LYS A 66 -15.40 -11.94 -10.41
CA LYS A 66 -16.54 -12.52 -9.69
C LYS A 66 -16.39 -12.41 -8.18
N ALA A 67 -15.18 -12.66 -7.65
CA ALA A 67 -14.91 -12.54 -6.23
C ALA A 67 -14.95 -11.08 -5.72
N LYS A 68 -14.64 -10.13 -6.60
CA LYS A 68 -14.78 -8.70 -6.28
C LYS A 68 -16.24 -8.26 -6.15
N THR A 69 -17.19 -8.97 -6.74
CA THR A 69 -18.63 -8.67 -6.62
C THR A 69 -19.23 -9.15 -5.32
N ASP A 70 -18.70 -10.24 -4.74
CA ASP A 70 -19.10 -10.73 -3.41
C ASP A 70 -17.86 -11.07 -2.58
N TYR A 71 -17.19 -10.02 -2.15
CA TYR A 71 -15.92 -10.15 -1.43
C TYR A 71 -16.07 -10.82 -0.06
N LEU A 72 -17.19 -10.64 0.61
CA LEU A 72 -17.40 -11.27 1.92
C LEU A 72 -17.54 -12.79 1.80
N ALA A 73 -18.28 -13.28 0.81
CA ALA A 73 -18.35 -14.70 0.53
C ALA A 73 -16.99 -15.24 0.08
N PHE A 74 -16.28 -14.51 -0.75
CA PHE A 74 -14.92 -14.86 -1.19
C PHE A 74 -13.96 -15.00 0.00
N ARG A 75 -13.91 -14.02 0.90
CA ARG A 75 -13.06 -14.07 2.11
C ARG A 75 -13.36 -15.27 3.01
N ARG A 76 -14.61 -15.71 3.06
CA ARG A 76 -15.00 -16.89 3.85
C ARG A 76 -14.56 -18.20 3.21
N SER A 77 -14.48 -18.24 1.89
CA SER A 77 -14.20 -19.44 1.11
C SER A 77 -12.74 -19.62 0.73
N LYS A 78 -11.96 -18.55 0.69
CA LYS A 78 -10.57 -18.57 0.23
C LYS A 78 -9.63 -17.96 1.27
N PRO A 79 -8.60 -18.71 1.71
CA PRO A 79 -7.57 -18.19 2.59
C PRO A 79 -6.91 -16.94 2.00
N SER A 80 -6.62 -15.96 2.85
CA SER A 80 -5.98 -14.70 2.42
C SER A 80 -4.59 -14.90 1.83
N ALA A 81 -3.93 -16.02 2.13
CA ALA A 81 -2.64 -16.39 1.55
C ALA A 81 -2.67 -16.72 0.05
N ASP A 82 -3.86 -17.00 -0.48
CA ASP A 82 -4.02 -17.45 -1.87
C ASP A 82 -4.17 -16.32 -2.88
N TYR A 83 -4.17 -15.08 -2.44
CA TYR A 83 -4.30 -13.93 -3.33
C TYR A 83 -3.52 -12.72 -2.85
N LEU A 84 -3.03 -11.95 -3.80
CA LEU A 84 -2.37 -10.68 -3.55
C LEU A 84 -3.36 -9.52 -3.58
N ARG A 85 -3.11 -8.52 -2.76
CA ARG A 85 -3.89 -7.28 -2.73
C ARG A 85 -3.02 -6.10 -2.35
N LEU A 86 -3.40 -4.93 -2.80
CA LEU A 86 -2.87 -3.68 -2.26
C LEU A 86 -3.32 -3.51 -0.80
N VAL A 87 -2.41 -3.05 0.04
CA VAL A 87 -2.68 -2.75 1.45
C VAL A 87 -3.13 -1.30 1.62
N ASN A 88 -2.51 -0.40 0.86
CA ASN A 88 -2.79 1.04 0.92
C ASN A 88 -2.62 1.68 -0.46
N SER A 89 -3.03 2.94 -0.55
CA SER A 89 -2.70 3.75 -1.73
C SER A 89 -1.20 3.97 -1.83
N PRO A 90 -0.58 3.69 -2.97
CA PRO A 90 0.81 4.01 -3.22
C PRO A 90 1.09 5.50 -3.09
N ILE A 91 2.31 5.85 -2.74
CA ILE A 91 2.79 7.22 -2.70
C ILE A 91 3.75 7.51 -3.85
N VAL A 92 3.72 8.74 -4.32
CA VAL A 92 4.64 9.26 -5.33
C VAL A 92 5.94 9.65 -4.64
N VAL A 93 7.04 9.04 -5.06
CA VAL A 93 8.39 9.33 -4.56
C VAL A 93 9.11 10.33 -5.45
N SER A 94 8.89 10.20 -6.74
CA SER A 94 9.33 11.11 -7.79
C SER A 94 8.37 11.04 -8.98
N ASP A 95 8.57 11.86 -9.98
CA ASP A 95 7.73 11.88 -11.19
C ASP A 95 7.55 10.51 -11.84
N SER A 96 8.53 9.63 -11.70
CA SER A 96 8.54 8.31 -12.33
C SER A 96 8.59 7.13 -11.35
N THR A 97 8.57 7.38 -10.04
CA THR A 97 8.74 6.32 -9.04
C THR A 97 7.67 6.40 -7.97
N TRP A 98 6.90 5.33 -7.85
CA TRP A 98 5.86 5.16 -6.85
C TRP A 98 6.19 3.97 -5.97
N ILE A 99 5.80 4.05 -4.69
CA ILE A 99 5.96 2.96 -3.72
C ILE A 99 4.61 2.62 -3.11
N GLY A 100 4.34 1.33 -3.00
CA GLY A 100 3.15 0.79 -2.34
C GLY A 100 3.47 -0.48 -1.57
N LEU A 101 2.47 -0.96 -0.85
CA LEU A 101 2.50 -2.24 -0.15
C LEU A 101 1.47 -3.18 -0.74
N ILE A 102 1.86 -4.44 -0.90
CA ILE A 102 0.96 -5.55 -1.21
C ILE A 102 1.14 -6.66 -0.18
N GLU A 103 0.12 -7.45 0.00
CA GLU A 103 0.16 -8.61 0.89
C GLU A 103 -0.64 -9.79 0.35
N ASP A 104 -0.29 -11.01 0.79
CA ASP A 104 -1.01 -12.25 0.53
C ASP A 104 -1.58 -12.89 1.81
N GLY A 105 -1.66 -12.16 2.90
CA GLY A 105 -2.12 -12.64 4.19
C GLY A 105 -1.07 -13.35 5.04
N ASN A 106 0.00 -13.87 4.44
CA ASN A 106 1.13 -14.49 5.13
C ASN A 106 2.41 -13.66 4.98
N SER A 107 2.45 -12.81 3.98
CA SER A 107 3.64 -12.07 3.60
C SER A 107 3.28 -10.68 3.13
N GLN A 108 4.13 -9.75 3.46
CA GLN A 108 4.07 -8.37 3.02
C GLN A 108 5.21 -8.08 2.04
N TYR A 109 4.94 -7.23 1.07
CA TYR A 109 5.91 -6.86 0.05
C TYR A 109 5.84 -5.35 -0.17
N THR A 110 7.00 -4.71 -0.31
CA THR A 110 7.10 -3.39 -0.90
C THR A 110 7.13 -3.53 -2.42
N ILE A 111 6.31 -2.77 -3.11
CA ILE A 111 6.39 -2.60 -4.56
C ILE A 111 6.92 -1.20 -4.88
N ILE A 112 7.85 -1.14 -5.84
CA ILE A 112 8.35 0.10 -6.41
C ILE A 112 8.05 0.01 -7.90
N PHE A 113 7.33 0.97 -8.43
CA PHE A 113 6.90 0.91 -9.83
C PHE A 113 6.88 2.28 -10.48
N ASN A 114 6.98 2.25 -11.80
CA ASN A 114 6.78 3.42 -12.64
C ASN A 114 5.46 3.26 -13.39
N PRO A 115 4.45 4.09 -13.11
CA PRO A 115 3.12 3.95 -13.71
C PRO A 115 3.08 4.24 -15.22
N PHE A 116 4.17 4.82 -15.78
CA PHE A 116 4.19 5.26 -17.19
C PHE A 116 4.93 4.31 -18.12
N ASN A 117 5.71 3.36 -17.60
CA ASN A 117 6.53 2.44 -18.42
C ASN A 117 6.42 0.97 -18.01
N ASN A 118 5.46 0.62 -17.16
CA ASN A 118 5.19 -0.74 -16.68
C ASN A 118 6.38 -1.42 -15.97
N LYS A 119 7.39 -0.67 -15.53
CA LYS A 119 8.48 -1.22 -14.73
C LYS A 119 8.04 -1.34 -13.29
N CYS A 120 8.19 -2.53 -12.73
CA CYS A 120 7.86 -2.82 -11.35
C CYS A 120 8.95 -3.68 -10.72
N GLY A 121 9.37 -3.31 -9.50
CA GLY A 121 10.17 -4.12 -8.61
C GLY A 121 9.34 -4.50 -7.38
N CYS A 122 9.57 -5.72 -6.88
CA CYS A 122 8.87 -6.22 -5.70
C CYS A 122 9.88 -6.81 -4.72
N ARG A 123 9.77 -6.47 -3.45
CA ARG A 123 10.61 -6.99 -2.38
C ARG A 123 9.75 -7.56 -1.25
N LYS A 124 9.90 -8.85 -1.00
CA LYS A 124 9.24 -9.54 0.11
C LYS A 124 9.91 -9.18 1.43
N PHE A 125 9.11 -8.92 2.46
CA PHE A 125 9.62 -8.86 3.82
C PHE A 125 9.84 -10.27 4.37
N THR A 126 10.98 -10.43 5.01
CA THR A 126 11.38 -11.68 5.65
C THR A 126 12.04 -11.35 7.00
N LYS A 127 12.20 -12.34 7.86
CA LYS A 127 12.95 -12.19 9.11
C LYS A 127 14.40 -11.75 8.93
N SER A 128 14.94 -11.85 7.71
CA SER A 128 16.28 -11.36 7.36
C SER A 128 16.27 -9.93 6.82
N SER A 129 15.12 -9.29 6.67
CA SER A 129 15.02 -7.90 6.24
C SER A 129 15.55 -6.98 7.33
N SER A 130 16.20 -5.89 6.92
CA SER A 130 16.54 -4.81 7.84
C SER A 130 15.29 -4.00 8.21
N VAL A 131 15.27 -3.42 9.39
CA VAL A 131 14.25 -2.45 9.78
C VAL A 131 14.20 -1.27 8.80
N TYR A 132 15.33 -0.92 8.20
CA TYR A 132 15.43 0.13 7.19
C TYR A 132 14.96 -0.28 5.80
N ASP A 133 14.80 -1.58 5.55
CA ASP A 133 14.29 -2.13 4.30
C ASP A 133 12.75 -2.19 4.28
N ILE A 134 12.13 -2.19 5.45
CA ILE A 134 10.68 -2.24 5.58
C ILE A 134 10.16 -0.81 5.50
N ILE A 135 9.55 -0.53 4.38
CA ILE A 135 8.99 0.78 4.12
C ILE A 135 7.48 0.66 4.18
N GLU A 136 6.89 1.08 5.29
CA GLU A 136 5.48 1.40 5.34
C GLU A 136 5.33 2.90 5.02
N PRO A 137 5.08 3.26 3.75
CA PRO A 137 5.17 4.63 3.33
C PRO A 137 3.97 5.42 3.86
N MET A 138 4.25 6.45 4.64
CA MET A 138 3.24 7.36 5.19
C MET A 138 3.07 8.60 4.34
N SER A 139 4.18 9.18 3.88
CA SER A 139 4.20 10.41 3.11
C SER A 139 5.48 10.52 2.29
N SER A 140 5.48 11.41 1.31
CA SER A 140 6.64 11.77 0.50
C SER A 140 6.58 13.24 0.12
N ASP A 141 7.75 13.83 -0.16
CA ASP A 141 7.88 15.18 -0.72
C ASP A 141 7.80 15.19 -2.26
N GLY A 142 7.65 14.02 -2.89
CA GLY A 142 7.68 13.86 -4.35
C GLY A 142 9.04 14.11 -5.00
N LYS A 143 10.10 14.32 -4.19
CA LYS A 143 11.47 14.64 -4.61
C LYS A 143 12.50 13.63 -4.11
N GLY A 144 12.04 12.44 -3.76
CA GLY A 144 12.88 11.34 -3.29
C GLY A 144 12.91 11.15 -1.78
N THR A 145 12.24 11.97 -0.98
CA THR A 145 12.14 11.76 0.46
C THR A 145 10.86 11.00 0.78
N ILE A 146 10.97 9.93 1.57
CA ILE A 146 9.83 9.15 2.09
C ILE A 146 9.88 9.18 3.60
N VAL A 147 8.74 9.40 4.22
CA VAL A 147 8.52 9.18 5.64
C VAL A 147 7.82 7.85 5.81
N SER A 148 8.42 6.97 6.59
CA SER A 148 7.91 5.63 6.91
C SER A 148 7.66 5.52 8.41
N LEU A 149 6.84 4.56 8.80
CA LEU A 149 6.53 4.27 10.19
C LEU A 149 7.28 3.02 10.65
N ILE A 150 7.87 3.10 11.84
CA ILE A 150 8.41 1.95 12.57
C ILE A 150 7.56 1.76 13.83
N SER A 151 7.09 0.53 14.06
CA SER A 151 6.36 0.12 15.24
C SER A 151 7.04 -1.06 15.92
N GLN A 152 6.63 -1.38 17.15
CA GLN A 152 7.14 -2.53 17.90
C GLN A 152 6.91 -3.87 17.19
N GLU A 153 5.90 -3.96 16.31
CA GLU A 153 5.61 -5.17 15.54
C GLU A 153 6.81 -5.66 14.72
N LEU A 154 7.74 -4.73 14.37
CA LEU A 154 8.95 -5.05 13.62
C LEU A 154 9.98 -5.84 14.42
N GLU A 155 9.89 -5.92 15.75
CA GLU A 155 10.80 -6.70 16.62
C GLU A 155 10.94 -8.14 16.12
N ASN A 156 9.82 -8.77 15.78
CA ASN A 156 9.79 -10.15 15.31
C ASN A 156 9.98 -10.30 13.78
N MET A 157 10.05 -9.19 13.07
CA MET A 157 10.08 -9.15 11.60
C MET A 157 11.43 -8.75 11.01
N CYS A 158 12.32 -8.17 11.81
CA CYS A 158 13.59 -7.64 11.32
C CYS A 158 14.79 -8.26 12.03
N ARG A 159 15.85 -8.52 11.27
CA ARG A 159 17.10 -9.10 11.78
C ARG A 159 17.90 -8.16 12.70
N ASP A 160 17.73 -6.87 12.51
CA ASP A 160 18.56 -5.82 13.14
C ASP A 160 17.77 -4.93 14.11
N TYR A 161 16.61 -5.40 14.56
CA TYR A 161 15.83 -4.67 15.57
C TYR A 161 16.65 -4.44 16.85
N GLU A 162 17.37 -5.48 17.30
CA GLU A 162 18.24 -5.40 18.49
C GLU A 162 19.46 -4.47 18.29
N ALA A 163 19.82 -4.19 17.05
CA ALA A 163 20.92 -3.27 16.73
C ALA A 163 20.46 -1.81 16.70
N LEU A 164 19.16 -1.53 16.84
CA LEU A 164 18.67 -0.17 16.98
C LEU A 164 19.23 0.48 18.26
N PRO A 165 19.48 1.80 18.25
CA PRO A 165 19.84 2.54 19.44
C PRO A 165 18.85 2.29 20.59
N ASP A 166 19.35 2.16 21.82
CA ASP A 166 18.52 1.88 23.00
C ASP A 166 17.38 2.90 23.17
N THR A 167 17.64 4.17 22.86
CA THR A 167 16.61 5.22 22.92
C THR A 167 15.44 4.95 21.99
N ILE A 168 15.71 4.39 20.80
CA ILE A 168 14.68 4.03 19.83
C ILE A 168 13.94 2.76 20.29
N ARG A 169 14.68 1.72 20.71
CA ARG A 169 14.06 0.49 21.21
C ARG A 169 13.18 0.73 22.42
N ASN A 170 13.66 1.50 23.38
CA ASN A 170 12.86 1.84 24.57
C ASN A 170 11.59 2.59 24.18
N ALA A 171 11.68 3.57 23.29
CA ALA A 171 10.50 4.28 22.81
C ALA A 171 9.50 3.33 22.13
N LEU A 172 9.97 2.38 21.31
CA LEU A 172 9.10 1.39 20.66
C LEU A 172 8.48 0.44 21.70
N ASN A 173 9.25 -0.02 22.69
CA ASN A 173 8.75 -0.90 23.76
C ASN A 173 7.72 -0.20 24.65
N ASP A 174 7.80 1.11 24.79
CA ASP A 174 6.81 1.95 25.46
C ASP A 174 5.55 2.20 24.59
N GLY A 175 5.44 1.54 23.45
CA GLY A 175 4.31 1.64 22.54
C GLY A 175 4.32 2.86 21.63
N ASN A 176 5.43 3.62 21.60
CA ASN A 176 5.58 4.74 20.69
C ASN A 176 5.82 4.25 19.26
N ARG A 177 5.56 5.13 18.30
CA ARG A 177 5.87 4.92 16.89
C ARG A 177 6.97 5.88 16.47
N ILE A 178 7.90 5.40 15.66
CA ILE A 178 9.05 6.17 15.18
C ILE A 178 8.86 6.49 13.70
N LEU A 179 9.10 7.72 13.33
CA LEU A 179 9.14 8.12 11.91
C LEU A 179 10.56 7.97 11.39
N LEU A 180 10.70 7.16 10.34
CA LEU A 180 11.94 7.00 9.59
C LEU A 180 11.88 7.85 8.33
N VAL A 181 12.88 8.71 8.15
CA VAL A 181 13.00 9.53 6.94
C VAL A 181 14.05 8.92 6.03
N ASN A 182 13.62 8.39 4.91
CA ASN A 182 14.48 7.81 3.88
C ASN A 182 14.63 8.79 2.71
N LYS A 183 15.86 8.94 2.22
CA LYS A 183 16.16 9.69 1.00
C LYS A 183 16.62 8.74 -0.09
N PHE A 184 15.93 8.76 -1.21
CA PHE A 184 16.28 8.01 -2.41
C PHE A 184 17.06 8.94 -3.35
N HIS A 185 18.16 8.43 -3.85
CA HIS A 185 18.95 9.10 -4.89
C HIS A 185 18.69 8.35 -6.20
N PHE A 186 18.11 9.03 -7.15
CA PHE A 186 17.76 8.49 -8.48
C PHE A 186 18.82 8.87 -9.51
#